data_7c48e2825a918264721c13db4c163543
#
_entry.id   7c48e2825a918264721c13db4c163543
#
_cell.length_a   1.000
_cell.length_b   1.000
_cell.length_c   1.000
_cell.angle_alpha   90.00
_cell.angle_beta   90.00
_cell.angle_gamma   90.00
#
_symmetry.space_group_name_H-M   'P 1'
#
loop_
_entity.id
_entity.type
_entity.pdbx_description
1 polymer ?
#
loop_
_entity_poly.entity_id
_entity_poly.type
_entity_poly.pdbx_seq_one_letter_code
_entity_poly.pdbx_strand_id
1 'polypeptide(L)'
;GEIHALIGENGAGKSTLMKILSGAYQRDSGQIFIDGREVKITNPKESKDLGVAIIYQEFMLAPDLTVAENIFIDKLSAGKATINWKKLRADAREQLEKLGFSDINPNAKCGSLSVAYQQVVEICKCLTRDAKILVFDEPTAVLTFSEIEKLFEVIHKLKDQGVSVIYISHRLEEIFQLSEHITVLKDGTYVDTVETSGFDKQRLVNLMVGREMTDMFPKRNAKIGDTVLRVEDLHAGKMVQGVSFEVKAGEVLGFNGLVGAGRTETMRAVFGADKKESGKVYYFGKEVSWKSPRAAIKEKFGLLPEDRKKQGLLLEQSIRMNTTLACLDRITKGGIINHKSEKAFVKDVLASIQTKYGDTEDNANSLSGGNQQKVALAKWIAADCKCIVFDEPTRGVDVGAKTEIYKVINTLAEKGVAVIMISSEMPEVIGMCDRVMVMRNGKISGEVGKDELSEETLIKFAMGV
;
A
#
# COMPACT_ATOMS: atom_id res chain seq x y z
N GLY A 1 -8.80 5.62 -28.15
CA GLY A 1 -9.75 5.55 -27.06
C GLY A 1 -9.92 4.14 -26.50
N GLU A 2 -8.85 3.53 -26.02
CA GLU A 2 -8.86 2.22 -25.31
C GLU A 2 -8.29 2.41 -23.90
N ILE A 3 -8.79 1.64 -22.94
CA ILE A 3 -8.17 1.51 -21.62
C ILE A 3 -7.38 0.21 -21.60
N HIS A 4 -6.07 0.33 -21.65
CA HIS A 4 -5.13 -0.78 -21.69
C HIS A 4 -4.40 -0.91 -20.34
N ALA A 5 -4.53 -2.04 -19.67
CA ALA A 5 -3.83 -2.27 -18.43
C ALA A 5 -2.40 -2.77 -18.67
N LEU A 6 -1.46 -2.26 -17.88
CA LEU A 6 -0.08 -2.74 -17.84
C LEU A 6 0.22 -3.26 -16.43
N ILE A 7 0.39 -4.57 -16.30
CA ILE A 7 0.58 -5.24 -15.02
C ILE A 7 1.89 -6.01 -14.94
N GLY A 8 2.26 -6.39 -13.75
CA GLY A 8 3.48 -7.17 -13.44
C GLY A 8 3.91 -6.91 -12.00
N GLU A 9 4.78 -7.74 -11.46
CA GLU A 9 5.34 -7.55 -10.12
C GLU A 9 6.19 -6.28 -10.02
N ASN A 10 6.54 -5.88 -8.79
CA ASN A 10 7.49 -4.80 -8.56
C ASN A 10 8.86 -5.19 -9.14
N GLY A 11 9.45 -4.30 -9.96
CA GLY A 11 10.66 -4.62 -10.71
C GLY A 11 10.42 -5.24 -12.10
N ALA A 12 9.17 -5.53 -12.49
CA ALA A 12 8.84 -6.06 -13.82
C ALA A 12 9.12 -5.10 -14.99
N GLY A 13 9.56 -3.87 -14.71
CA GLY A 13 9.93 -2.89 -15.74
C GLY A 13 8.84 -1.89 -16.11
N LYS A 14 7.64 -1.95 -15.52
CA LYS A 14 6.52 -1.02 -15.81
C LYS A 14 6.93 0.45 -15.74
N SER A 15 7.45 0.89 -14.59
CA SER A 15 7.87 2.28 -14.40
C SER A 15 9.06 2.68 -15.28
N THR A 16 9.94 1.74 -15.63
CA THR A 16 11.05 1.97 -16.57
C THR A 16 10.49 2.22 -17.97
N LEU A 17 9.54 1.40 -18.41
CA LEU A 17 8.87 1.59 -19.71
C LEU A 17 8.16 2.95 -19.76
N MET A 18 7.49 3.35 -18.68
CA MET A 18 6.84 4.67 -18.61
C MET A 18 7.86 5.82 -18.59
N LYS A 19 9.01 5.67 -17.94
CA LYS A 19 10.09 6.66 -17.99
C LYS A 19 10.69 6.80 -19.39
N ILE A 20 10.76 5.73 -20.16
CA ILE A 20 11.17 5.78 -21.58
C ILE A 20 10.10 6.49 -22.41
N LEU A 21 8.83 6.15 -22.24
CA LEU A 21 7.72 6.77 -22.93
C LEU A 21 7.58 8.27 -22.59
N SER A 22 7.88 8.66 -21.35
CA SER A 22 7.91 10.07 -20.93
C SER A 22 9.14 10.85 -21.39
N GLY A 23 10.15 10.17 -21.97
CA GLY A 23 11.43 10.78 -22.34
C GLY A 23 12.34 11.11 -21.17
N ALA A 24 12.05 10.64 -19.95
CA ALA A 24 12.91 10.77 -18.80
C ALA A 24 14.14 9.83 -18.88
N TYR A 25 13.97 8.67 -19.53
CA TYR A 25 15.03 7.73 -19.85
C TYR A 25 15.11 7.56 -21.37
N GLN A 26 16.31 7.39 -21.89
CA GLN A 26 16.50 7.02 -23.29
C GLN A 26 16.38 5.50 -23.45
N ARG A 27 15.77 5.06 -24.54
CA ARG A 27 15.72 3.65 -24.91
C ARG A 27 17.08 3.20 -25.44
N ASP A 28 17.50 2.01 -25.08
CA ASP A 28 18.72 1.38 -25.60
C ASP A 28 18.45 0.80 -27.01
N SER A 29 17.26 0.21 -27.21
CA SER A 29 16.86 -0.44 -28.49
C SER A 29 15.33 -0.45 -28.63
N GLY A 30 14.84 -0.99 -29.76
CA GLY A 30 13.43 -1.10 -30.06
C GLY A 30 12.86 0.17 -30.74
N GLN A 31 11.55 0.18 -31.01
CA GLN A 31 10.86 1.23 -31.74
C GLN A 31 9.59 1.63 -30.97
N ILE A 32 9.22 2.91 -31.06
CA ILE A 32 7.97 3.44 -30.50
C ILE A 32 7.16 3.98 -31.69
N PHE A 33 5.89 3.58 -31.75
CA PHE A 33 4.95 4.05 -32.76
C PHE A 33 3.81 4.80 -32.08
N ILE A 34 3.50 6.01 -32.57
CA ILE A 34 2.32 6.79 -32.17
C ILE A 34 1.56 7.18 -33.43
N ASP A 35 0.24 6.94 -33.45
CA ASP A 35 -0.60 7.14 -34.62
C ASP A 35 -0.02 6.46 -35.89
N GLY A 36 0.57 5.25 -35.75
CA GLY A 36 1.17 4.46 -36.81
C GLY A 36 2.51 4.99 -37.36
N ARG A 37 3.08 6.03 -36.75
CA ARG A 37 4.37 6.61 -37.14
C ARG A 37 5.43 6.29 -36.13
N GLU A 38 6.61 5.85 -36.58
CA GLU A 38 7.76 5.69 -35.70
C GLU A 38 8.19 7.06 -35.17
N VAL A 39 8.36 7.13 -33.83
CA VAL A 39 8.79 8.34 -33.15
C VAL A 39 10.02 8.08 -32.32
N LYS A 40 10.84 9.11 -32.17
CA LYS A 40 12.00 9.09 -31.26
C LYS A 40 11.72 10.07 -30.14
N ILE A 41 11.68 9.56 -28.90
CA ILE A 41 11.47 10.36 -27.70
C ILE A 41 12.81 10.40 -26.96
N THR A 42 13.42 11.59 -26.88
CA THR A 42 14.72 11.79 -26.25
C THR A 42 14.65 12.65 -25.00
N ASN A 43 13.53 13.36 -24.81
CA ASN A 43 13.32 14.23 -23.65
C ASN A 43 11.81 14.39 -23.36
N PRO A 44 11.44 14.87 -22.16
CA PRO A 44 10.05 14.99 -21.76
C PRO A 44 9.22 15.98 -22.60
N LYS A 45 9.87 16.95 -23.25
CA LYS A 45 9.17 17.90 -24.13
C LYS A 45 8.65 17.20 -25.37
N GLU A 46 9.48 16.40 -26.04
CA GLU A 46 9.07 15.63 -27.22
C GLU A 46 7.93 14.66 -26.90
N SER A 47 7.95 13.99 -25.74
CA SER A 47 6.87 13.13 -25.30
C SER A 47 5.54 13.92 -25.18
N LYS A 48 5.58 15.09 -24.54
CA LYS A 48 4.43 15.98 -24.40
C LYS A 48 3.92 16.48 -25.76
N ASP A 49 4.82 16.88 -26.65
CA ASP A 49 4.47 17.38 -27.98
C ASP A 49 3.81 16.29 -28.84
N LEU A 50 4.06 15.02 -28.55
CA LEU A 50 3.41 13.85 -29.14
C LEU A 50 2.05 13.51 -28.46
N GLY A 51 1.64 14.25 -27.44
CA GLY A 51 0.39 14.06 -26.73
C GLY A 51 0.43 12.96 -25.66
N VAL A 52 1.61 12.60 -25.17
CA VAL A 52 1.76 11.65 -24.04
C VAL A 52 1.85 12.40 -22.73
N ALA A 53 1.01 12.04 -21.76
CA ALA A 53 1.07 12.57 -20.40
C ALA A 53 1.02 11.44 -19.38
N ILE A 54 1.79 11.58 -18.28
CA ILE A 54 1.87 10.59 -17.21
C ILE A 54 1.44 11.24 -15.90
N ILE A 55 0.50 10.59 -15.23
CA ILE A 55 0.05 10.88 -13.88
C ILE A 55 0.74 9.89 -12.97
N TYR A 56 1.70 10.39 -12.20
CA TYR A 56 2.52 9.57 -11.30
C TYR A 56 1.78 9.30 -9.98
N GLN A 57 2.24 8.30 -9.25
CA GLN A 57 1.77 7.96 -7.92
C GLN A 57 1.91 9.12 -6.92
N GLU A 58 2.96 9.94 -7.05
CA GLU A 58 3.14 11.19 -6.29
C GLU A 58 2.71 12.37 -7.16
N PHE A 59 1.86 13.26 -6.60
CA PHE A 59 1.33 14.40 -7.35
C PHE A 59 2.41 15.40 -7.74
N MET A 60 2.39 15.78 -9.01
CA MET A 60 3.26 16.83 -9.56
C MET A 60 2.56 18.20 -9.54
N LEU A 61 1.92 18.51 -8.42
CA LEU A 61 1.22 19.77 -8.17
C LEU A 61 2.01 20.67 -7.20
N ALA A 62 1.94 21.97 -7.40
CA ALA A 62 2.46 22.95 -6.46
C ALA A 62 1.39 23.24 -5.40
N PRO A 63 1.55 22.81 -4.13
CA PRO A 63 0.49 22.85 -3.12
C PRO A 63 0.08 24.28 -2.74
N ASP A 64 1.00 25.23 -2.83
CA ASP A 64 0.77 26.65 -2.51
C ASP A 64 0.13 27.46 -3.64
N LEU A 65 0.12 26.93 -4.86
CA LEU A 65 -0.55 27.54 -6.00
C LEU A 65 -2.04 27.15 -6.02
N THR A 66 -2.84 28.01 -6.66
CA THR A 66 -4.26 27.73 -6.86
C THR A 66 -4.49 26.61 -7.87
N VAL A 67 -5.70 26.05 -7.88
CA VAL A 67 -6.14 25.06 -8.85
C VAL A 67 -5.94 25.57 -10.29
N ALA A 68 -6.38 26.81 -10.59
CA ALA A 68 -6.23 27.42 -11.91
C ALA A 68 -4.75 27.57 -12.32
N GLU A 69 -3.89 27.96 -11.40
CA GLU A 69 -2.44 28.07 -11.64
C GLU A 69 -1.80 26.70 -11.91
N ASN A 70 -2.18 25.67 -11.16
CA ASN A 70 -1.68 24.33 -11.39
C ASN A 70 -2.12 23.74 -12.74
N ILE A 71 -3.40 23.89 -13.12
CA ILE A 71 -3.93 23.42 -14.40
C ILE A 71 -3.19 24.06 -15.58
N PHE A 72 -2.87 25.34 -15.51
CA PHE A 72 -2.24 26.10 -16.59
C PHE A 72 -0.79 26.48 -16.33
N ILE A 73 -0.08 25.79 -15.46
CA ILE A 73 1.28 26.13 -15.02
C ILE A 73 2.26 26.32 -16.19
N ASP A 74 2.14 25.54 -17.23
CA ASP A 74 3.00 25.66 -18.44
C ASP A 74 2.69 26.93 -19.23
N LYS A 75 1.44 27.42 -19.19
CA LYS A 75 1.03 28.65 -19.87
C LYS A 75 1.44 29.90 -19.10
N LEU A 76 1.69 29.78 -17.79
CA LEU A 76 2.19 30.89 -16.95
C LEU A 76 3.63 31.26 -17.30
N SER A 77 4.43 30.30 -17.75
CA SER A 77 5.85 30.48 -18.08
C SER A 77 6.10 30.86 -19.55
N ALA A 78 5.06 30.95 -20.40
CA ALA A 78 5.18 31.12 -21.85
C ALA A 78 5.57 32.55 -22.33
N GLY A 79 6.29 33.33 -21.53
CA GLY A 79 6.94 34.59 -21.97
C GLY A 79 6.00 35.76 -22.24
N LYS A 80 4.73 35.71 -21.84
CA LYS A 80 3.81 36.87 -21.93
C LYS A 80 4.04 37.82 -20.78
N ALA A 81 4.14 39.11 -21.07
CA ALA A 81 4.37 40.17 -20.07
C ALA A 81 3.22 40.32 -19.06
N THR A 82 2.03 39.80 -19.37
CA THR A 82 0.83 39.88 -18.51
C THR A 82 -0.01 38.63 -18.60
N ILE A 83 -0.55 38.19 -17.45
CA ILE A 83 -1.46 37.07 -17.34
C ILE A 83 -2.88 37.61 -17.14
N ASN A 84 -3.82 37.11 -17.96
CA ASN A 84 -5.24 37.39 -17.75
C ASN A 84 -5.82 36.39 -16.74
N TRP A 85 -5.72 36.73 -15.47
CA TRP A 85 -6.19 35.91 -14.35
C TRP A 85 -7.69 35.57 -14.42
N LYS A 86 -8.51 36.50 -14.92
CA LYS A 86 -9.96 36.26 -15.04
C LYS A 86 -10.24 35.15 -16.07
N LYS A 87 -9.55 35.20 -17.22
CA LYS A 87 -9.66 34.18 -18.24
C LYS A 87 -9.11 32.85 -17.76
N LEU A 88 -7.95 32.83 -17.13
CA LEU A 88 -7.33 31.62 -16.60
C LEU A 88 -8.27 30.85 -15.66
N ARG A 89 -8.96 31.57 -14.77
CA ARG A 89 -9.92 30.99 -13.82
C ARG A 89 -11.20 30.47 -14.52
N ALA A 90 -11.66 31.18 -15.55
CA ALA A 90 -12.80 30.74 -16.33
C ALA A 90 -12.47 29.47 -17.13
N ASP A 91 -11.31 29.44 -17.78
CA ASP A 91 -10.83 28.28 -18.52
C ASP A 91 -10.63 27.07 -17.58
N ALA A 92 -10.10 27.28 -16.36
CA ALA A 92 -9.95 26.23 -15.36
C ALA A 92 -11.31 25.66 -14.91
N ARG A 93 -12.28 26.51 -14.69
CA ARG A 93 -13.65 26.10 -14.35
C ARG A 93 -14.26 25.26 -15.45
N GLU A 94 -14.13 25.68 -16.70
CA GLU A 94 -14.63 24.92 -17.86
C GLU A 94 -14.02 23.51 -17.93
N GLN A 95 -12.70 23.37 -17.68
CA GLN A 95 -12.04 22.06 -17.67
C GLN A 95 -12.56 21.15 -16.54
N LEU A 96 -12.74 21.70 -15.34
CA LEU A 96 -13.29 20.96 -14.20
C LEU A 96 -14.75 20.53 -14.47
N GLU A 97 -15.57 21.41 -15.04
CA GLU A 97 -16.96 21.10 -15.40
C GLU A 97 -17.07 20.01 -16.46
N LYS A 98 -16.19 20.00 -17.47
CA LYS A 98 -16.13 18.92 -18.48
C LYS A 98 -15.91 17.54 -17.86
N LEU A 99 -15.13 17.45 -16.78
CA LEU A 99 -14.91 16.20 -16.04
C LEU A 99 -16.02 15.91 -15.02
N GLY A 100 -16.90 16.89 -14.74
CA GLY A 100 -18.00 16.74 -13.77
C GLY A 100 -17.67 17.22 -12.36
N PHE A 101 -16.63 18.04 -12.18
CA PHE A 101 -16.16 18.55 -10.88
C PHE A 101 -16.36 20.08 -10.77
N SER A 102 -17.59 20.54 -10.95
CA SER A 102 -17.98 21.96 -10.82
C SER A 102 -17.85 22.51 -9.38
N ASP A 103 -17.77 21.63 -8.39
CA ASP A 103 -17.62 21.94 -6.98
C ASP A 103 -16.19 22.31 -6.58
N ILE A 104 -15.19 22.02 -7.42
CA ILE A 104 -13.80 22.43 -7.17
C ILE A 104 -13.66 23.94 -7.48
N ASN A 105 -13.28 24.72 -6.46
CA ASN A 105 -13.05 26.15 -6.63
C ASN A 105 -11.68 26.42 -7.31
N PRO A 106 -11.64 27.03 -8.52
CA PRO A 106 -10.39 27.36 -9.20
C PRO A 106 -9.42 28.26 -8.43
N ASN A 107 -9.91 29.00 -7.41
CA ASN A 107 -9.10 29.87 -6.56
C ASN A 107 -8.58 29.16 -5.29
N ALA A 108 -9.03 27.96 -4.98
CA ALA A 108 -8.55 27.22 -3.83
C ALA A 108 -7.08 26.81 -4.03
N LYS A 109 -6.28 26.81 -2.96
CA LYS A 109 -4.92 26.24 -2.98
C LYS A 109 -4.99 24.74 -3.16
N CYS A 110 -4.19 24.15 -4.05
CA CYS A 110 -4.19 22.73 -4.29
C CYS A 110 -3.91 21.90 -3.03
N GLY A 111 -3.00 22.35 -2.18
CA GLY A 111 -2.67 21.67 -0.93
C GLY A 111 -3.81 21.59 0.09
N SER A 112 -4.89 22.39 -0.07
CA SER A 112 -6.09 22.33 0.78
C SER A 112 -7.17 21.36 0.30
N LEU A 113 -6.99 20.80 -0.91
CA LEU A 113 -7.96 19.86 -1.49
C LEU A 113 -7.76 18.44 -0.95
N SER A 114 -8.82 17.63 -1.01
CA SER A 114 -8.67 16.19 -0.81
C SER A 114 -7.75 15.59 -1.89
N VAL A 115 -7.17 14.43 -1.59
CA VAL A 115 -6.26 13.71 -2.49
C VAL A 115 -6.94 13.43 -3.84
N ALA A 116 -8.22 13.03 -3.83
CA ALA A 116 -9.00 12.80 -5.04
C ALA A 116 -9.16 14.06 -5.89
N TYR A 117 -9.42 15.21 -5.27
CA TYR A 117 -9.55 16.48 -5.99
C TYR A 117 -8.20 16.95 -6.56
N GLN A 118 -7.10 16.71 -5.85
CA GLN A 118 -5.75 16.97 -6.38
C GLN A 118 -5.51 16.13 -7.64
N GLN A 119 -5.95 14.88 -7.66
CA GLN A 119 -5.83 14.00 -8.82
C GLN A 119 -6.64 14.52 -10.02
N VAL A 120 -7.86 15.00 -9.79
CA VAL A 120 -8.67 15.65 -10.85
C VAL A 120 -7.96 16.89 -11.40
N VAL A 121 -7.33 17.69 -10.56
CA VAL A 121 -6.55 18.87 -11.00
C VAL A 121 -5.37 18.43 -11.90
N GLU A 122 -4.70 17.33 -11.55
CA GLU A 122 -3.59 16.80 -12.35
C GLU A 122 -4.07 16.26 -13.72
N ILE A 123 -5.21 15.57 -13.75
CA ILE A 123 -5.86 15.15 -15.00
C ILE A 123 -6.20 16.37 -15.85
N CYS A 124 -6.85 17.40 -15.29
CA CYS A 124 -7.16 18.65 -15.99
C CYS A 124 -5.90 19.30 -16.59
N LYS A 125 -4.82 19.35 -15.83
CA LYS A 125 -3.51 19.85 -16.26
C LYS A 125 -3.00 19.09 -17.49
N CYS A 126 -3.11 17.76 -17.50
CA CYS A 126 -2.73 16.93 -18.66
C CYS A 126 -3.61 17.20 -19.88
N LEU A 127 -4.92 17.32 -19.71
CA LEU A 127 -5.87 17.57 -20.81
C LEU A 127 -5.68 18.96 -21.46
N THR A 128 -5.26 19.97 -20.68
CA THR A 128 -4.97 21.30 -21.25
C THR A 128 -3.76 21.32 -22.18
N ARG A 129 -3.06 20.20 -22.32
CA ARG A 129 -1.90 19.97 -23.19
C ARG A 129 -2.23 19.12 -24.41
N ASP A 130 -3.52 18.93 -24.72
CA ASP A 130 -4.01 18.09 -25.82
C ASP A 130 -3.48 16.63 -25.72
N ALA A 131 -3.45 16.09 -24.50
CA ALA A 131 -3.00 14.72 -24.27
C ALA A 131 -3.92 13.73 -25.00
N LYS A 132 -3.32 12.89 -25.84
CA LYS A 132 -3.98 11.79 -26.57
C LYS A 132 -3.82 10.46 -25.85
N ILE A 133 -2.72 10.31 -25.10
CA ILE A 133 -2.36 9.12 -24.35
C ILE A 133 -2.12 9.55 -22.90
N LEU A 134 -2.94 9.04 -21.99
CA LEU A 134 -2.80 9.27 -20.56
C LEU A 134 -2.34 7.98 -19.87
N VAL A 135 -1.25 8.07 -19.13
CA VAL A 135 -0.75 6.99 -18.29
C VAL A 135 -1.12 7.28 -16.85
N PHE A 136 -1.77 6.35 -16.19
CA PHE A 136 -2.04 6.37 -14.74
C PHE A 136 -1.13 5.35 -14.04
N ASP A 137 -0.19 5.81 -13.21
CA ASP A 137 0.73 4.95 -12.47
C ASP A 137 0.28 4.82 -11.02
N GLU A 138 -0.42 3.72 -10.69
CA GLU A 138 -1.01 3.41 -9.38
C GLU A 138 -1.88 4.54 -8.78
N PRO A 139 -2.88 5.04 -9.50
CA PRO A 139 -3.58 6.28 -9.12
C PRO A 139 -4.47 6.12 -7.87
N THR A 140 -4.77 4.90 -7.46
CA THR A 140 -5.74 4.58 -6.39
C THR A 140 -5.09 4.27 -5.04
N ALA A 141 -3.76 4.30 -4.95
CA ALA A 141 -3.00 3.86 -3.76
C ALA A 141 -3.41 4.57 -2.45
N VAL A 142 -3.91 5.80 -2.53
CA VAL A 142 -4.28 6.64 -1.38
C VAL A 142 -5.74 7.08 -1.38
N LEU A 143 -6.57 6.53 -2.30
CA LEU A 143 -7.98 6.89 -2.46
C LEU A 143 -8.90 5.97 -1.64
N THR A 144 -10.00 6.53 -1.17
CA THR A 144 -11.13 5.78 -0.62
C THR A 144 -11.93 5.11 -1.74
N PHE A 145 -12.77 4.11 -1.39
CA PHE A 145 -13.59 3.38 -2.36
C PHE A 145 -14.47 4.32 -3.22
N SER A 146 -15.15 5.27 -2.58
CA SER A 146 -16.01 6.24 -3.30
C SER A 146 -15.22 7.21 -4.20
N GLU A 147 -13.96 7.48 -3.87
CA GLU A 147 -13.07 8.29 -4.70
C GLU A 147 -12.55 7.52 -5.91
N ILE A 148 -12.33 6.20 -5.75
CA ILE A 148 -11.94 5.30 -6.84
C ILE A 148 -13.06 5.22 -7.88
N GLU A 149 -14.33 5.06 -7.45
CA GLU A 149 -15.47 5.04 -8.37
C GLU A 149 -15.55 6.33 -9.21
N LYS A 150 -15.39 7.49 -8.57
CA LYS A 150 -15.36 8.79 -9.28
C LYS A 150 -14.20 8.88 -10.26
N LEU A 151 -13.02 8.37 -9.90
CA LEU A 151 -11.88 8.33 -10.82
C LEU A 151 -12.19 7.45 -12.04
N PHE A 152 -12.83 6.31 -11.84
CA PHE A 152 -13.23 5.41 -12.94
C PHE A 152 -14.22 6.06 -13.89
N GLU A 153 -15.21 6.81 -13.38
CA GLU A 153 -16.11 7.61 -14.20
C GLU A 153 -15.35 8.62 -15.06
N VAL A 154 -14.32 9.27 -14.50
CA VAL A 154 -13.47 10.20 -15.26
C VAL A 154 -12.70 9.47 -16.37
N ILE A 155 -12.11 8.32 -16.05
CA ILE A 155 -11.35 7.52 -17.03
C ILE A 155 -12.25 7.06 -18.18
N HIS A 156 -13.48 6.62 -17.90
CA HIS A 156 -14.46 6.26 -18.94
C HIS A 156 -14.83 7.47 -19.82
N LYS A 157 -15.08 8.64 -19.22
CA LYS A 157 -15.33 9.87 -19.98
C LYS A 157 -14.17 10.25 -20.89
N LEU A 158 -12.93 10.07 -20.44
CA LEU A 158 -11.73 10.32 -21.24
C LEU A 158 -11.65 9.38 -22.44
N LYS A 159 -11.91 8.09 -22.22
CA LYS A 159 -12.01 7.09 -23.28
C LYS A 159 -13.06 7.47 -24.31
N ASP A 160 -14.28 7.85 -23.88
CA ASP A 160 -15.38 8.26 -24.76
C ASP A 160 -15.04 9.51 -25.58
N GLN A 161 -14.12 10.34 -25.10
CA GLN A 161 -13.56 11.49 -25.83
C GLN A 161 -12.41 11.10 -26.77
N GLY A 162 -12.08 9.81 -26.91
CA GLY A 162 -11.04 9.29 -27.77
C GLY A 162 -9.63 9.32 -27.17
N VAL A 163 -9.47 9.62 -25.87
CA VAL A 163 -8.18 9.55 -25.20
C VAL A 163 -7.84 8.08 -24.90
N SER A 164 -6.66 7.64 -25.30
CA SER A 164 -6.14 6.30 -24.94
C SER A 164 -5.55 6.32 -23.54
N VAL A 165 -5.88 5.33 -22.74
CA VAL A 165 -5.46 5.24 -21.35
C VAL A 165 -4.57 4.02 -21.15
N ILE A 166 -3.39 4.21 -20.56
CA ILE A 166 -2.57 3.13 -20.02
C ILE A 166 -2.74 3.15 -18.50
N TYR A 167 -3.32 2.08 -17.95
CA TYR A 167 -3.62 1.98 -16.53
C TYR A 167 -2.71 0.97 -15.83
N ILE A 168 -1.91 1.45 -14.89
CA ILE A 168 -0.99 0.62 -14.11
C ILE A 168 -1.55 0.49 -12.70
N SER A 169 -1.86 -0.72 -12.29
CA SER A 169 -2.27 -1.04 -10.93
C SER A 169 -1.81 -2.46 -10.56
N HIS A 170 -1.62 -2.69 -9.28
CA HIS A 170 -1.43 -4.04 -8.73
C HIS A 170 -2.74 -4.63 -8.18
N ARG A 171 -3.85 -3.87 -8.21
CA ARG A 171 -5.18 -4.30 -7.78
C ARG A 171 -5.92 -4.89 -8.97
N LEU A 172 -6.07 -6.21 -8.97
CA LEU A 172 -6.69 -6.91 -10.08
C LEU A 172 -8.14 -6.51 -10.31
N GLU A 173 -8.88 -6.22 -9.23
CA GLU A 173 -10.27 -5.76 -9.29
C GLU A 173 -10.42 -4.51 -10.17
N GLU A 174 -9.52 -3.55 -10.02
CA GLU A 174 -9.49 -2.32 -10.81
C GLU A 174 -9.23 -2.62 -12.30
N ILE A 175 -8.27 -3.50 -12.56
CA ILE A 175 -7.91 -3.92 -13.92
C ILE A 175 -9.10 -4.57 -14.62
N PHE A 176 -9.76 -5.53 -13.96
CA PHE A 176 -10.93 -6.23 -14.54
C PHE A 176 -12.15 -5.33 -14.72
N GLN A 177 -12.26 -4.27 -13.92
CA GLN A 177 -13.38 -3.30 -14.03
C GLN A 177 -13.16 -2.27 -15.14
N LEU A 178 -11.90 -1.86 -15.39
CA LEU A 178 -11.60 -0.73 -16.25
C LEU A 178 -11.13 -1.09 -17.65
N SER A 179 -10.26 -2.12 -17.79
CA SER A 179 -9.50 -2.31 -19.02
C SER A 179 -10.17 -3.25 -20.01
N GLU A 180 -9.92 -3.03 -21.29
CA GLU A 180 -10.28 -3.95 -22.37
C GLU A 180 -9.20 -5.01 -22.60
N HIS A 181 -7.93 -4.60 -22.54
CA HIS A 181 -6.79 -5.50 -22.69
C HIS A 181 -5.81 -5.34 -21.54
N ILE A 182 -5.09 -6.40 -21.26
CA ILE A 182 -4.09 -6.47 -20.19
C ILE A 182 -2.77 -6.97 -20.76
N THR A 183 -1.73 -6.15 -20.70
CA THR A 183 -0.35 -6.58 -20.98
C THR A 183 0.37 -6.93 -19.69
N VAL A 184 0.96 -8.12 -19.65
CA VAL A 184 1.72 -8.62 -18.52
C VAL A 184 3.22 -8.48 -18.78
N LEU A 185 3.93 -7.82 -17.88
CA LEU A 185 5.39 -7.75 -17.85
C LEU A 185 5.94 -8.56 -16.68
N LYS A 186 7.10 -9.21 -16.90
CA LYS A 186 7.82 -9.93 -15.88
C LYS A 186 9.33 -9.81 -16.11
N ASP A 187 10.08 -9.45 -15.06
CA ASP A 187 11.55 -9.35 -15.07
C ASP A 187 12.10 -8.55 -16.29
N GLY A 188 11.40 -7.46 -16.64
CA GLY A 188 11.76 -6.60 -17.78
C GLY A 188 11.37 -7.13 -19.16
N THR A 189 10.64 -8.26 -19.22
CA THR A 189 10.23 -8.89 -20.48
C THR A 189 8.71 -8.89 -20.64
N TYR A 190 8.25 -8.87 -21.88
CA TYR A 190 6.86 -9.09 -22.25
C TYR A 190 6.50 -10.58 -22.04
N VAL A 191 5.38 -10.83 -21.39
CA VAL A 191 4.86 -12.19 -21.18
C VAL A 191 3.70 -12.47 -22.14
N ASP A 192 2.63 -11.69 -22.05
CA ASP A 192 1.43 -11.88 -22.87
C ASP A 192 0.57 -10.60 -22.87
N THR A 193 -0.31 -10.49 -23.87
CA THR A 193 -1.41 -9.52 -23.90
C THR A 193 -2.72 -10.25 -24.09
N VAL A 194 -3.64 -10.07 -23.15
CA VAL A 194 -4.91 -10.78 -23.12
C VAL A 194 -6.09 -9.81 -23.14
N GLU A 195 -7.20 -10.23 -23.70
CA GLU A 195 -8.47 -9.53 -23.58
C GLU A 195 -9.03 -9.73 -22.17
N THR A 196 -9.47 -8.65 -21.52
CA THR A 196 -9.95 -8.69 -20.13
C THR A 196 -11.26 -9.45 -20.00
N SER A 197 -12.13 -9.33 -21.03
CA SER A 197 -13.44 -9.99 -21.05
C SER A 197 -13.31 -11.50 -21.03
N GLY A 198 -13.85 -12.13 -19.98
CA GLY A 198 -13.83 -13.58 -19.82
C GLY A 198 -12.49 -14.20 -19.41
N PHE A 199 -11.46 -13.37 -19.13
CA PHE A 199 -10.18 -13.91 -18.69
C PHE A 199 -10.21 -14.25 -17.19
N ASP A 200 -9.60 -15.37 -16.81
CA ASP A 200 -9.57 -15.85 -15.43
C ASP A 200 -8.54 -15.09 -14.59
N LYS A 201 -8.98 -14.55 -13.44
CA LYS A 201 -8.12 -13.82 -12.50
C LYS A 201 -6.93 -14.68 -12.03
N GLN A 202 -7.15 -15.97 -11.74
CA GLN A 202 -6.10 -16.86 -11.27
C GLN A 202 -5.04 -17.08 -12.34
N ARG A 203 -5.46 -17.23 -13.60
CA ARG A 203 -4.57 -17.37 -14.75
C ARG A 203 -3.73 -16.08 -14.95
N LEU A 204 -4.31 -14.90 -14.72
CA LEU A 204 -3.60 -13.64 -14.80
C LEU A 204 -2.50 -13.53 -13.73
N VAL A 205 -2.79 -13.94 -12.50
CA VAL A 205 -1.80 -14.03 -11.40
C VAL A 205 -0.68 -14.98 -11.78
N ASN A 206 -0.99 -16.14 -12.35
CA ASN A 206 0.02 -17.11 -12.79
C ASN A 206 0.95 -16.53 -13.87
N LEU A 207 0.43 -15.74 -14.82
CA LEU A 207 1.25 -15.05 -15.82
C LEU A 207 2.17 -14.01 -15.18
N MET A 208 1.69 -13.26 -14.18
CA MET A 208 2.50 -12.26 -13.47
C MET A 208 3.64 -12.88 -12.67
N VAL A 209 3.34 -13.95 -11.91
CA VAL A 209 4.29 -14.59 -10.98
C VAL A 209 5.14 -15.65 -11.71
N GLY A 210 4.61 -16.25 -12.78
CA GLY A 210 5.29 -17.28 -13.58
C GLY A 210 5.46 -18.61 -12.87
N ARG A 211 4.59 -18.90 -11.88
CA ARG A 211 4.44 -20.19 -11.21
C ARG A 211 2.95 -20.49 -11.11
N GLU A 212 2.57 -21.74 -11.17
CA GLU A 212 1.24 -22.14 -10.71
C GLU A 212 1.16 -21.83 -9.22
N MET A 213 0.44 -20.77 -8.87
CA MET A 213 0.11 -20.48 -7.48
C MET A 213 -1.07 -21.37 -7.11
N THR A 214 -0.76 -22.56 -6.67
CA THR A 214 -1.77 -23.51 -6.20
C THR A 214 -2.51 -23.03 -4.95
N ASP A 215 -1.91 -22.11 -4.16
CA ASP A 215 -2.56 -21.50 -3.00
C ASP A 215 -1.99 -20.08 -2.73
N MET A 216 -2.77 -19.05 -2.95
CA MET A 216 -2.38 -17.67 -2.58
C MET A 216 -2.17 -17.56 -1.06
N PHE A 217 -2.95 -18.28 -0.29
CA PHE A 217 -2.87 -18.33 1.16
C PHE A 217 -2.34 -19.70 1.60
N PRO A 218 -1.08 -19.77 2.06
CA PRO A 218 -0.48 -21.05 2.46
C PRO A 218 -1.19 -21.63 3.68
N LYS A 219 -1.50 -22.92 3.62
CA LYS A 219 -2.10 -23.65 4.75
C LYS A 219 -1.18 -23.63 5.95
N ARG A 220 -1.77 -23.53 7.14
CA ARG A 220 -1.09 -23.53 8.43
C ARG A 220 -1.52 -24.74 9.25
N ASN A 221 -0.56 -25.32 9.96
CA ASN A 221 -0.81 -26.39 10.92
C ASN A 221 -0.35 -25.96 12.33
N ALA A 222 -0.93 -24.89 12.83
CA ALA A 222 -0.65 -24.38 14.17
C ALA A 222 -1.59 -25.01 15.19
N LYS A 223 -1.04 -25.34 16.37
CA LYS A 223 -1.84 -25.74 17.53
C LYS A 223 -2.20 -24.50 18.33
N ILE A 224 -3.47 -24.22 18.46
CA ILE A 224 -3.96 -23.13 19.30
C ILE A 224 -3.81 -23.52 20.77
N GLY A 225 -3.08 -22.71 21.55
CA GLY A 225 -2.80 -22.93 22.96
C GLY A 225 -3.58 -21.99 23.86
N ASP A 226 -2.95 -21.62 25.00
CA ASP A 226 -3.56 -20.76 26.01
C ASP A 226 -3.63 -19.29 25.55
N THR A 227 -4.49 -18.50 26.23
CA THR A 227 -4.63 -17.05 25.99
C THR A 227 -3.33 -16.33 26.35
N VAL A 228 -2.75 -15.64 25.36
CA VAL A 228 -1.52 -14.84 25.53
C VAL A 228 -1.85 -13.39 25.86
N LEU A 229 -2.82 -12.80 25.15
CA LEU A 229 -3.27 -11.42 25.37
C LEU A 229 -4.78 -11.41 25.56
N ARG A 230 -5.26 -10.71 26.59
CA ARG A 230 -6.67 -10.40 26.81
C ARG A 230 -6.83 -8.91 27.12
N VAL A 231 -7.75 -8.28 26.44
CA VAL A 231 -8.08 -6.86 26.55
C VAL A 231 -9.53 -6.76 27.00
N GLU A 232 -9.80 -5.94 28.00
CA GLU A 232 -11.13 -5.74 28.58
C GLU A 232 -11.47 -4.26 28.62
N ASP A 233 -12.59 -3.90 28.01
CA ASP A 233 -13.22 -2.57 28.02
C ASP A 233 -12.23 -1.42 27.73
N LEU A 234 -11.41 -1.58 26.70
CA LEU A 234 -10.37 -0.62 26.32
C LEU A 234 -10.98 0.65 25.73
N HIS A 235 -10.58 1.79 26.31
CA HIS A 235 -10.92 3.12 25.78
C HIS A 235 -9.63 3.93 25.52
N ALA A 236 -9.55 4.55 24.34
CA ALA A 236 -8.45 5.41 23.94
C ALA A 236 -8.88 6.41 22.87
N GLY A 237 -8.91 7.69 23.21
CA GLY A 237 -9.38 8.75 22.34
C GLY A 237 -10.80 8.50 21.80
N LYS A 238 -11.10 9.05 20.63
CA LYS A 238 -12.42 8.91 20.00
C LYS A 238 -12.61 7.60 19.24
N MET A 239 -11.52 6.93 18.91
CA MET A 239 -11.51 5.79 17.98
C MET A 239 -11.51 4.42 18.68
N VAL A 240 -11.45 4.36 20.02
CA VAL A 240 -11.49 3.11 20.80
C VAL A 240 -12.49 3.26 21.93
N GLN A 241 -13.61 2.55 21.86
CA GLN A 241 -14.80 2.79 22.68
C GLN A 241 -15.31 1.48 23.33
N GLY A 242 -14.56 0.95 24.31
CA GLY A 242 -14.94 -0.27 25.03
C GLY A 242 -14.61 -1.55 24.25
N VAL A 243 -13.41 -1.63 23.70
CA VAL A 243 -12.96 -2.79 22.92
C VAL A 243 -12.48 -3.91 23.84
N SER A 244 -13.05 -5.11 23.67
CA SER A 244 -12.67 -6.32 24.40
C SER A 244 -12.41 -7.47 23.46
N PHE A 245 -11.26 -8.15 23.61
CA PHE A 245 -10.90 -9.33 22.80
C PHE A 245 -9.78 -10.13 23.50
N GLU A 246 -9.54 -11.33 23.02
CA GLU A 246 -8.39 -12.15 23.41
C GLU A 246 -7.72 -12.77 22.20
N VAL A 247 -6.43 -13.12 22.32
CA VAL A 247 -5.70 -13.90 21.33
C VAL A 247 -4.88 -14.99 22.02
N LYS A 248 -4.86 -16.18 21.41
CA LYS A 248 -4.22 -17.38 21.95
C LYS A 248 -2.86 -17.66 21.29
N ALA A 249 -2.02 -18.41 21.94
CA ALA A 249 -0.76 -18.89 21.38
C ALA A 249 -1.03 -19.70 20.09
N GLY A 250 -0.28 -19.42 19.01
CA GLY A 250 -0.44 -20.09 17.72
C GLY A 250 -1.66 -19.65 16.90
N GLU A 251 -2.47 -18.74 17.42
CA GLU A 251 -3.63 -18.19 16.73
C GLU A 251 -3.24 -17.01 15.83
N VAL A 252 -3.92 -16.89 14.68
CA VAL A 252 -3.95 -15.67 13.87
C VAL A 252 -5.34 -15.03 13.99
N LEU A 253 -5.45 -14.03 14.86
CA LEU A 253 -6.67 -13.27 15.07
C LEU A 253 -6.73 -12.10 14.09
N GLY A 254 -7.77 -12.06 13.23
CA GLY A 254 -8.01 -10.98 12.29
C GLY A 254 -8.70 -9.77 12.94
N PHE A 255 -8.36 -8.57 12.49
CA PHE A 255 -9.13 -7.35 12.71
C PHE A 255 -9.51 -6.75 11.36
N ASN A 256 -10.80 -6.65 11.09
CA ASN A 256 -11.35 -6.07 9.87
C ASN A 256 -12.35 -4.94 10.21
N GLY A 257 -12.72 -4.14 9.22
CA GLY A 257 -13.66 -3.01 9.35
C GLY A 257 -13.30 -1.89 8.38
N LEU A 258 -14.18 -0.92 8.23
CA LEU A 258 -13.97 0.22 7.34
C LEU A 258 -12.81 1.10 7.81
N VAL A 259 -12.27 1.92 6.88
CA VAL A 259 -11.24 2.92 7.20
C VAL A 259 -11.76 3.83 8.33
N GLY A 260 -10.93 4.03 9.36
CA GLY A 260 -11.34 4.80 10.54
C GLY A 260 -12.20 4.04 11.55
N ALA A 261 -12.29 2.70 11.46
CA ALA A 261 -13.03 1.89 12.44
C ALA A 261 -12.37 1.78 13.82
N GLY A 262 -11.09 2.17 13.96
CA GLY A 262 -10.35 2.14 15.23
C GLY A 262 -9.41 0.93 15.40
N ARG A 263 -9.16 0.16 14.35
CA ARG A 263 -8.33 -1.05 14.38
C ARG A 263 -6.90 -0.77 14.82
N THR A 264 -6.20 0.09 14.07
CA THR A 264 -4.83 0.54 14.33
C THR A 264 -4.72 1.21 15.70
N GLU A 265 -5.65 2.12 16.03
CA GLU A 265 -5.67 2.86 17.29
C GLU A 265 -5.82 1.93 18.49
N THR A 266 -6.63 0.87 18.37
CA THR A 266 -6.77 -0.16 19.40
C THR A 266 -5.43 -0.83 19.70
N MET A 267 -4.71 -1.26 18.67
CA MET A 267 -3.42 -1.95 18.85
C MET A 267 -2.32 -1.00 19.31
N ARG A 268 -2.33 0.25 18.86
CA ARG A 268 -1.40 1.28 19.34
C ARG A 268 -1.62 1.60 20.81
N ALA A 269 -2.87 1.63 21.29
CA ALA A 269 -3.19 1.83 22.70
C ALA A 269 -2.74 0.63 23.55
N VAL A 270 -2.93 -0.61 23.09
CA VAL A 270 -2.43 -1.82 23.76
C VAL A 270 -0.91 -1.82 23.81
N PHE A 271 -0.22 -1.46 22.72
CA PHE A 271 1.24 -1.40 22.62
C PHE A 271 1.88 -0.26 23.44
N GLY A 272 1.06 0.67 23.95
CA GLY A 272 1.53 1.86 24.66
C GLY A 272 2.13 2.94 23.77
N ALA A 273 1.83 2.91 22.46
CA ALA A 273 2.18 3.99 21.52
C ALA A 273 1.21 5.17 21.66
N ASP A 274 -0.05 4.89 21.94
CA ASP A 274 -1.08 5.88 22.24
C ASP A 274 -1.54 5.75 23.70
N LYS A 275 -2.05 6.85 24.26
CA LYS A 275 -2.48 6.90 25.66
C LYS A 275 -3.79 6.12 25.83
N LYS A 276 -3.78 5.10 26.66
CA LYS A 276 -4.95 4.40 27.16
C LYS A 276 -5.68 5.28 28.19
N GLU A 277 -6.99 5.45 28.08
CA GLU A 277 -7.84 6.19 29.02
C GLU A 277 -8.35 5.28 30.14
N SER A 278 -8.94 4.13 29.75
CA SER A 278 -9.43 3.10 30.68
C SER A 278 -9.34 1.70 30.08
N GLY A 279 -9.79 0.69 30.82
CA GLY A 279 -9.73 -0.71 30.42
C GLY A 279 -8.50 -1.44 30.95
N LYS A 280 -8.54 -2.78 30.85
CA LYS A 280 -7.47 -3.65 31.36
C LYS A 280 -6.85 -4.45 30.24
N VAL A 281 -5.56 -4.67 30.33
CA VAL A 281 -4.79 -5.52 29.43
C VAL A 281 -4.10 -6.58 30.26
N TYR A 282 -4.30 -7.84 29.90
CA TYR A 282 -3.65 -8.98 30.52
C TYR A 282 -2.72 -9.65 29.52
N TYR A 283 -1.47 -9.87 29.91
CA TYR A 283 -0.48 -10.54 29.09
C TYR A 283 0.07 -11.74 29.85
N PHE A 284 -0.10 -12.95 29.28
CA PHE A 284 0.14 -14.22 29.97
C PHE A 284 -0.56 -14.28 31.35
N GLY A 285 -1.83 -13.86 31.39
CA GLY A 285 -2.65 -13.86 32.61
C GLY A 285 -2.32 -12.79 33.63
N LYS A 286 -1.29 -11.98 33.44
CA LYS A 286 -0.91 -10.88 34.36
C LYS A 286 -1.43 -9.55 33.81
N GLU A 287 -2.03 -8.73 34.66
CA GLU A 287 -2.43 -7.38 34.29
C GLU A 287 -1.18 -6.53 34.02
N VAL A 288 -1.17 -5.87 32.84
CA VAL A 288 -0.07 -5.01 32.39
C VAL A 288 -0.58 -3.62 32.03
N SER A 289 0.27 -2.62 32.19
CA SER A 289 -0.02 -1.25 31.77
C SER A 289 1.22 -0.66 31.11
N TRP A 290 1.39 -0.94 29.84
CA TRP A 290 2.52 -0.42 29.06
C TRP A 290 2.29 1.06 28.73
N LYS A 291 3.15 1.92 29.30
CA LYS A 291 3.11 3.37 29.08
C LYS A 291 4.00 3.82 27.91
N SER A 292 4.65 2.89 27.24
CA SER A 292 5.50 3.14 26.08
C SER A 292 5.75 1.85 25.29
N PRO A 293 6.02 1.94 23.98
CA PRO A 293 6.43 0.79 23.16
C PRO A 293 7.61 0.01 23.74
N ARG A 294 8.58 0.70 24.34
CA ARG A 294 9.74 0.05 24.98
C ARG A 294 9.33 -0.91 26.10
N ALA A 295 8.29 -0.58 26.87
CA ALA A 295 7.79 -1.46 27.94
C ALA A 295 7.16 -2.74 27.35
N ALA A 296 6.36 -2.63 26.29
CA ALA A 296 5.77 -3.77 25.60
C ALA A 296 6.84 -4.66 24.93
N ILE A 297 7.84 -4.07 24.29
CA ILE A 297 8.95 -4.81 23.66
C ILE A 297 9.75 -5.63 24.67
N LYS A 298 9.98 -5.10 25.87
CA LYS A 298 10.65 -5.85 26.95
C LYS A 298 9.88 -7.11 27.35
N GLU A 299 8.56 -7.06 27.32
CA GLU A 299 7.66 -8.20 27.57
C GLU A 299 7.43 -9.05 26.31
N LYS A 300 8.22 -8.85 25.23
CA LYS A 300 8.14 -9.63 23.99
C LYS A 300 6.82 -9.44 23.22
N PHE A 301 6.23 -8.26 23.31
CA PHE A 301 5.11 -7.85 22.49
C PHE A 301 5.61 -6.92 21.37
N GLY A 302 5.26 -7.23 20.10
CA GLY A 302 5.69 -6.50 18.92
C GLY A 302 4.53 -5.89 18.14
N LEU A 303 4.79 -4.78 17.42
CA LEU A 303 3.84 -4.17 16.51
C LEU A 303 4.55 -3.74 15.22
N LEU A 304 4.18 -4.36 14.11
CA LEU A 304 4.54 -3.92 12.76
C LEU A 304 3.52 -2.87 12.32
N PRO A 305 3.90 -1.60 12.12
CA PRO A 305 2.96 -0.54 11.77
C PRO A 305 2.60 -0.55 10.28
N GLU A 306 1.45 0.06 9.93
CA GLU A 306 0.95 0.21 8.58
C GLU A 306 1.94 0.97 7.66
N ASP A 307 2.45 2.12 8.11
CA ASP A 307 3.44 2.90 7.37
C ASP A 307 4.86 2.51 7.78
N ARG A 308 5.43 1.52 7.07
CA ARG A 308 6.80 1.06 7.32
C ARG A 308 7.86 2.14 7.13
N LYS A 309 7.62 3.10 6.21
CA LYS A 309 8.60 4.15 5.89
C LYS A 309 8.69 5.21 6.98
N LYS A 310 7.56 5.57 7.61
CA LYS A 310 7.53 6.60 8.65
C LYS A 310 7.68 6.04 10.07
N GLN A 311 7.22 4.80 10.30
CA GLN A 311 7.09 4.24 11.65
C GLN A 311 7.82 2.89 11.82
N GLY A 312 8.01 2.15 10.74
CA GLY A 312 8.54 0.78 10.79
C GLY A 312 10.07 0.69 10.67
N LEU A 313 10.69 1.55 9.87
CA LEU A 313 12.12 1.51 9.54
C LEU A 313 12.78 2.88 9.66
N LEU A 314 14.05 2.87 10.00
CA LEU A 314 14.96 4.00 9.86
C LEU A 314 15.64 3.87 8.49
N LEU A 315 15.04 4.48 7.45
CA LEU A 315 15.40 4.26 6.05
C LEU A 315 16.86 4.59 5.72
N GLU A 316 17.42 5.63 6.36
CA GLU A 316 18.81 6.07 6.19
C GLU A 316 19.82 5.28 7.06
N GLN A 317 19.33 4.30 7.83
CA GLN A 317 20.19 3.42 8.63
C GLN A 317 20.33 2.04 7.98
N SER A 318 21.39 1.34 8.36
CA SER A 318 21.70 0.02 7.81
C SER A 318 20.58 -1.01 8.08
N ILE A 319 20.49 -2.00 7.19
CA ILE A 319 19.61 -3.17 7.34
C ILE A 319 19.90 -3.86 8.70
N ARG A 320 21.18 -4.00 9.05
CA ARG A 320 21.62 -4.55 10.35
C ARG A 320 21.01 -3.80 11.52
N MET A 321 21.14 -2.47 11.56
CA MET A 321 20.63 -1.64 12.63
C MET A 321 19.10 -1.75 12.74
N ASN A 322 18.39 -1.69 11.60
CA ASN A 322 16.94 -1.86 11.57
C ASN A 322 16.50 -3.21 12.13
N THR A 323 17.22 -4.29 11.81
CA THR A 323 16.90 -5.64 12.29
C THR A 323 17.10 -5.80 13.78
N THR A 324 18.12 -5.17 14.37
CA THR A 324 18.51 -5.37 15.78
C THR A 324 17.93 -4.34 16.74
N LEU A 325 17.32 -3.27 16.24
CA LEU A 325 16.82 -2.13 17.02
C LEU A 325 15.91 -2.53 18.21
N ALA A 326 15.09 -3.56 18.05
CA ALA A 326 14.15 -4.02 19.07
C ALA A 326 14.76 -5.10 20.01
N CYS A 327 16.01 -5.51 19.81
CA CYS A 327 16.64 -6.59 20.57
C CYS A 327 18.09 -6.28 20.99
N LEU A 328 18.42 -5.02 21.21
CA LEU A 328 19.78 -4.59 21.58
C LEU A 328 20.31 -5.33 22.82
N ASP A 329 19.45 -5.65 23.78
CA ASP A 329 19.82 -6.41 24.98
C ASP A 329 20.35 -7.82 24.65
N ARG A 330 19.97 -8.42 23.52
CA ARG A 330 20.45 -9.76 23.08
C ARG A 330 21.85 -9.73 22.49
N ILE A 331 22.25 -8.61 21.90
CA ILE A 331 23.51 -8.44 21.18
C ILE A 331 24.54 -7.63 21.97
N THR A 332 24.14 -7.10 23.13
CA THR A 332 25.00 -6.29 24.01
C THR A 332 25.53 -7.14 25.16
N LYS A 333 26.83 -7.13 25.39
CA LYS A 333 27.47 -7.70 26.57
C LYS A 333 28.26 -6.61 27.29
N GLY A 334 27.95 -6.39 28.57
CA GLY A 334 28.62 -5.33 29.35
C GLY A 334 28.48 -3.92 28.79
N GLY A 335 27.36 -3.62 28.12
CA GLY A 335 27.11 -2.32 27.50
C GLY A 335 27.75 -2.13 26.10
N ILE A 336 28.45 -3.14 25.59
CA ILE A 336 29.16 -3.07 24.29
C ILE A 336 28.50 -4.05 23.31
N ILE A 337 28.24 -3.58 22.07
CA ILE A 337 27.73 -4.40 20.97
C ILE A 337 28.91 -5.07 20.27
N ASN A 338 28.86 -6.40 20.13
CA ASN A 338 29.81 -7.13 19.31
C ASN A 338 29.30 -7.17 17.86
N HIS A 339 29.80 -6.29 17.02
CA HIS A 339 29.39 -6.17 15.62
C HIS A 339 29.58 -7.43 14.78
N LYS A 340 30.58 -8.27 15.08
CA LYS A 340 30.79 -9.53 14.36
C LYS A 340 29.68 -10.54 14.66
N SER A 341 29.30 -10.70 15.92
CA SER A 341 28.20 -11.58 16.32
C SER A 341 26.83 -11.01 15.89
N GLU A 342 26.67 -9.69 15.95
CA GLU A 342 25.48 -9.01 15.45
C GLU A 342 25.25 -9.27 13.94
N LYS A 343 26.30 -9.10 13.11
CA LYS A 343 26.21 -9.39 11.66
C LYS A 343 25.84 -10.84 11.36
N ALA A 344 26.43 -11.79 12.07
CA ALA A 344 26.06 -13.20 11.92
C ALA A 344 24.60 -13.44 12.27
N PHE A 345 24.16 -12.95 13.42
CA PHE A 345 22.77 -13.04 13.87
C PHE A 345 21.77 -12.43 12.88
N VAL A 346 22.07 -11.23 12.37
CA VAL A 346 21.22 -10.55 11.37
C VAL A 346 21.12 -11.36 10.07
N LYS A 347 22.23 -11.92 9.59
CA LYS A 347 22.22 -12.78 8.40
C LYS A 347 21.32 -14.00 8.58
N ASP A 348 21.36 -14.64 9.73
CA ASP A 348 20.52 -15.80 10.04
C ASP A 348 19.03 -15.42 10.08
N VAL A 349 18.70 -14.29 10.72
CA VAL A 349 17.31 -13.78 10.76
C VAL A 349 16.80 -13.46 9.36
N LEU A 350 17.56 -12.69 8.57
CA LEU A 350 17.16 -12.30 7.21
C LEU A 350 17.05 -13.51 6.26
N ALA A 351 17.94 -14.50 6.40
CA ALA A 351 17.88 -15.75 5.65
C ALA A 351 16.63 -16.57 5.98
N SER A 352 16.20 -16.59 7.25
CA SER A 352 15.01 -17.34 7.70
C SER A 352 13.71 -16.86 7.03
N ILE A 353 13.69 -15.63 6.52
CA ILE A 353 12.54 -15.02 5.82
C ILE A 353 12.87 -14.67 4.36
N GLN A 354 13.96 -15.23 3.82
CA GLN A 354 14.35 -15.11 2.43
C GLN A 354 14.42 -13.64 1.95
N THR A 355 15.00 -12.75 2.75
CA THR A 355 15.17 -11.33 2.39
C THR A 355 16.30 -11.19 1.37
N LYS A 356 16.03 -10.46 0.27
CA LYS A 356 17.03 -10.15 -0.75
C LYS A 356 17.65 -8.77 -0.46
N TYR A 357 18.97 -8.71 -0.29
CA TYR A 357 19.75 -7.49 -0.03
C TYR A 357 21.18 -7.65 -0.57
N GLY A 358 21.90 -6.53 -0.73
CA GLY A 358 23.32 -6.52 -1.12
C GLY A 358 24.21 -6.83 0.10
N ASP A 359 24.44 -5.84 0.95
CA ASP A 359 25.14 -6.00 2.24
C ASP A 359 24.22 -5.59 3.41
N THR A 360 24.46 -6.16 4.58
CA THR A 360 23.73 -5.78 5.81
C THR A 360 24.01 -4.35 6.28
N GLU A 361 25.09 -3.73 5.78
CA GLU A 361 25.42 -2.32 6.03
C GLU A 361 24.77 -1.36 5.02
N ASP A 362 24.13 -1.87 3.96
CA ASP A 362 23.37 -1.01 3.04
C ASP A 362 22.21 -0.35 3.77
N ASN A 363 21.88 0.87 3.37
CA ASN A 363 20.72 1.58 3.92
C ASN A 363 19.42 0.87 3.55
N ALA A 364 18.43 0.86 4.46
CA ALA A 364 17.15 0.20 4.22
C ALA A 364 16.37 0.81 3.04
N ASN A 365 16.63 2.07 2.67
CA ASN A 365 16.00 2.72 1.51
C ASN A 365 16.45 2.14 0.15
N SER A 366 17.58 1.44 0.08
CA SER A 366 18.07 0.77 -1.13
C SER A 366 17.24 -0.46 -1.51
N LEU A 367 16.44 -0.97 -0.60
CA LEU A 367 15.64 -2.17 -0.79
C LEU A 367 14.33 -1.90 -1.52
N SER A 368 13.85 -2.89 -2.28
CA SER A 368 12.47 -2.91 -2.79
C SER A 368 11.45 -2.91 -1.65
N GLY A 369 10.21 -2.47 -1.93
CA GLY A 369 9.14 -2.40 -0.92
C GLY A 369 8.91 -3.72 -0.19
N GLY A 370 8.90 -4.86 -0.89
CA GLY A 370 8.75 -6.18 -0.28
C GLY A 370 9.92 -6.55 0.65
N ASN A 371 11.17 -6.22 0.27
CA ASN A 371 12.32 -6.47 1.12
C ASN A 371 12.40 -5.50 2.32
N GLN A 372 11.98 -4.23 2.16
CA GLN A 372 11.79 -3.33 3.30
C GLN A 372 10.79 -3.90 4.31
N GLN A 373 9.66 -4.45 3.82
CA GLN A 373 8.67 -5.08 4.68
C GLN A 373 9.24 -6.29 5.44
N LYS A 374 10.05 -7.10 4.76
CA LYS A 374 10.74 -8.23 5.39
C LYS A 374 11.75 -7.76 6.46
N VAL A 375 12.50 -6.68 6.24
CA VAL A 375 13.39 -6.11 7.27
C VAL A 375 12.59 -5.59 8.47
N ALA A 376 11.43 -4.96 8.23
CA ALA A 376 10.54 -4.54 9.32
C ALA A 376 9.99 -5.74 10.12
N LEU A 377 9.70 -6.86 9.46
CA LEU A 377 9.34 -8.14 10.10
C LEU A 377 10.52 -8.75 10.86
N ALA A 378 11.72 -8.75 10.26
CA ALA A 378 12.95 -9.28 10.85
C ALA A 378 13.24 -8.69 12.22
N LYS A 379 12.94 -7.41 12.43
CA LYS A 379 13.07 -6.71 13.72
C LYS A 379 12.30 -7.44 14.84
N TRP A 380 11.08 -7.87 14.58
CA TRP A 380 10.23 -8.53 15.59
C TRP A 380 10.58 -10.01 15.77
N ILE A 381 11.04 -10.67 14.71
CA ILE A 381 11.60 -12.03 14.78
C ILE A 381 12.88 -12.02 15.60
N ALA A 382 13.79 -11.07 15.34
CA ALA A 382 15.02 -10.89 16.11
C ALA A 382 14.75 -10.61 17.59
N ALA A 383 13.69 -9.88 17.91
CA ALA A 383 13.27 -9.61 19.29
C ALA A 383 12.66 -10.83 19.99
N ASP A 384 12.39 -11.93 19.28
CA ASP A 384 11.75 -13.15 19.83
C ASP A 384 10.40 -12.87 20.50
N CYS A 385 9.56 -12.08 19.81
CA CYS A 385 8.25 -11.69 20.31
C CYS A 385 7.35 -12.93 20.48
N LYS A 386 6.50 -12.91 21.52
CA LYS A 386 5.51 -13.95 21.82
C LYS A 386 4.11 -13.59 21.37
N CYS A 387 3.89 -12.30 21.14
CA CYS A 387 2.70 -11.76 20.47
C CYS A 387 3.15 -10.67 19.51
N ILE A 388 2.62 -10.69 18.27
CA ILE A 388 2.96 -9.70 17.25
C ILE A 388 1.69 -9.22 16.58
N VAL A 389 1.53 -7.90 16.52
CA VAL A 389 0.52 -7.23 15.71
C VAL A 389 1.12 -6.91 14.34
N PHE A 390 0.45 -7.32 13.28
CA PHE A 390 0.74 -6.98 11.90
C PHE A 390 -0.34 -6.03 11.39
N ASP A 391 -0.02 -4.76 11.28
CA ASP A 391 -0.94 -3.74 10.78
C ASP A 391 -0.69 -3.51 9.29
N GLU A 392 -1.66 -3.94 8.46
CA GLU A 392 -1.59 -3.92 6.99
C GLU A 392 -0.25 -4.50 6.46
N PRO A 393 0.10 -5.77 6.78
CA PRO A 393 1.45 -6.31 6.56
C PRO A 393 1.86 -6.38 5.10
N THR A 394 0.91 -6.37 4.19
CA THR A 394 1.12 -6.54 2.75
C THR A 394 0.86 -5.27 1.94
N ARG A 395 0.54 -4.16 2.61
CA ARG A 395 0.26 -2.89 1.94
C ARG A 395 1.45 -2.38 1.14
N GLY A 396 1.21 -2.12 -0.17
CA GLY A 396 2.26 -1.66 -1.09
C GLY A 396 3.35 -2.70 -1.34
N VAL A 397 2.98 -3.97 -1.29
CA VAL A 397 3.82 -5.13 -1.59
C VAL A 397 3.21 -5.86 -2.78
N ASP A 398 4.05 -6.38 -3.67
CA ASP A 398 3.60 -7.16 -4.83
C ASP A 398 3.05 -8.53 -4.44
N VAL A 399 2.31 -9.17 -5.36
CA VAL A 399 1.59 -10.43 -5.10
C VAL A 399 2.53 -11.55 -4.66
N GLY A 400 3.71 -11.66 -5.27
CA GLY A 400 4.69 -12.68 -4.91
C GLY A 400 5.24 -12.48 -3.50
N ALA A 401 5.57 -11.24 -3.14
CA ALA A 401 6.06 -10.93 -1.80
C ALA A 401 4.95 -11.02 -0.73
N LYS A 402 3.65 -10.79 -1.06
CA LYS A 402 2.53 -11.05 -0.14
C LYS A 402 2.54 -12.51 0.34
N THR A 403 2.65 -13.46 -0.59
CA THR A 403 2.69 -14.90 -0.26
C THR A 403 3.87 -15.26 0.65
N GLU A 404 5.03 -14.63 0.45
CA GLU A 404 6.19 -14.85 1.31
C GLU A 404 5.95 -14.31 2.73
N ILE A 405 5.28 -13.16 2.87
CA ILE A 405 4.88 -12.60 4.17
C ILE A 405 3.88 -13.52 4.88
N TYR A 406 2.89 -14.06 4.16
CA TYR A 406 1.93 -15.02 4.72
C TYR A 406 2.63 -16.29 5.24
N LYS A 407 3.63 -16.80 4.52
CA LYS A 407 4.45 -17.94 5.00
C LYS A 407 5.18 -17.60 6.30
N VAL A 408 5.70 -16.39 6.43
CA VAL A 408 6.36 -15.94 7.67
C VAL A 408 5.35 -15.87 8.82
N ILE A 409 4.16 -15.28 8.60
CA ILE A 409 3.07 -15.21 9.59
C ILE A 409 2.68 -16.62 10.05
N ASN A 410 2.46 -17.54 9.10
CA ASN A 410 2.13 -18.94 9.41
C ASN A 410 3.23 -19.63 10.23
N THR A 411 4.50 -19.46 9.83
CA THR A 411 5.65 -20.03 10.55
C THR A 411 5.74 -19.51 11.99
N LEU A 412 5.41 -18.24 12.22
CA LEU A 412 5.38 -17.66 13.58
C LEU A 412 4.26 -18.28 14.40
N ALA A 413 3.05 -18.41 13.85
CA ALA A 413 1.93 -19.04 14.53
C ALA A 413 2.21 -20.53 14.83
N GLU A 414 2.80 -21.28 13.89
CA GLU A 414 3.23 -22.67 14.11
C GLU A 414 4.27 -22.84 15.23
N LYS A 415 5.08 -21.80 15.45
CA LYS A 415 6.00 -21.73 16.62
C LYS A 415 5.33 -21.28 17.92
N GLY A 416 4.01 -21.14 17.94
CA GLY A 416 3.23 -20.75 19.10
C GLY A 416 3.19 -19.24 19.38
N VAL A 417 3.63 -18.40 18.45
CA VAL A 417 3.48 -16.94 18.57
C VAL A 417 2.01 -16.58 18.36
N ALA A 418 1.44 -15.77 19.25
CA ALA A 418 0.13 -15.18 19.07
C ALA A 418 0.21 -14.08 18.00
N VAL A 419 -0.60 -14.14 16.98
CA VAL A 419 -0.59 -13.17 15.87
C VAL A 419 -1.91 -12.42 15.82
N ILE A 420 -1.83 -11.09 15.74
CA ILE A 420 -2.97 -10.23 15.43
C ILE A 420 -2.71 -9.64 14.04
N MET A 421 -3.61 -9.85 13.11
CA MET A 421 -3.49 -9.35 11.74
C MET A 421 -4.60 -8.35 11.46
N ILE A 422 -4.22 -7.10 11.22
CA ILE A 422 -5.12 -6.05 10.74
C ILE A 422 -4.98 -6.00 9.23
N SER A 423 -6.07 -6.15 8.50
CA SER A 423 -6.09 -5.91 7.05
C SER A 423 -7.41 -5.29 6.61
N SER A 424 -7.31 -4.38 5.66
CA SER A 424 -8.42 -3.82 4.90
C SER A 424 -8.83 -4.73 3.73
N GLU A 425 -7.95 -5.65 3.31
CA GLU A 425 -8.22 -6.62 2.26
C GLU A 425 -8.95 -7.85 2.84
N MET A 426 -10.25 -7.98 2.57
CA MET A 426 -11.05 -9.10 3.08
C MET A 426 -10.51 -10.47 2.69
N PRO A 427 -10.04 -10.71 1.43
CA PRO A 427 -9.44 -12.00 1.07
C PRO A 427 -8.27 -12.40 1.96
N GLU A 428 -7.46 -11.45 2.43
CA GLU A 428 -6.35 -11.73 3.35
C GLU A 428 -6.83 -12.23 4.71
N VAL A 429 -7.83 -11.55 5.26
CA VAL A 429 -8.39 -11.91 6.57
C VAL A 429 -9.05 -13.28 6.51
N ILE A 430 -9.81 -13.52 5.44
CA ILE A 430 -10.50 -14.81 5.19
C ILE A 430 -9.47 -15.95 4.99
N GLY A 431 -8.42 -15.68 4.21
CA GLY A 431 -7.41 -16.69 3.87
C GLY A 431 -6.47 -17.04 5.03
N MET A 432 -6.12 -16.04 5.86
CA MET A 432 -5.05 -16.16 6.85
C MET A 432 -5.51 -16.36 8.29
N CYS A 433 -6.70 -15.84 8.67
CA CYS A 433 -7.12 -15.79 10.07
C CYS A 433 -7.93 -17.01 10.51
N ASP A 434 -7.84 -17.34 11.81
CA ASP A 434 -8.63 -18.42 12.44
C ASP A 434 -10.02 -17.89 12.87
N ARG A 435 -10.09 -16.63 13.28
CA ARG A 435 -11.31 -15.87 13.55
C ARG A 435 -11.04 -14.38 13.34
N VAL A 436 -12.09 -13.60 13.18
CA VAL A 436 -12.00 -12.17 12.85
C VAL A 436 -12.88 -11.34 13.75
N MET A 437 -12.30 -10.31 14.37
CA MET A 437 -13.02 -9.23 15.03
C MET A 437 -13.35 -8.16 14.00
N VAL A 438 -14.61 -7.85 13.83
CA VAL A 438 -15.05 -6.76 12.92
C VAL A 438 -15.26 -5.51 13.75
N MET A 439 -14.60 -4.42 13.39
CA MET A 439 -14.70 -3.14 14.08
C MET A 439 -15.55 -2.13 13.30
N ARG A 440 -16.33 -1.35 14.04
CA ARG A 440 -17.14 -0.26 13.53
C ARG A 440 -17.21 0.86 14.55
N ASN A 441 -16.90 2.09 14.15
CA ASN A 441 -16.99 3.29 15.00
C ASN A 441 -16.33 3.11 16.39
N GLY A 442 -15.13 2.49 16.42
CA GLY A 442 -14.36 2.30 17.65
C GLY A 442 -14.82 1.16 18.55
N LYS A 443 -15.77 0.32 18.11
CA LYS A 443 -16.29 -0.84 18.85
C LYS A 443 -16.17 -2.11 18.04
N ILE A 444 -16.13 -3.26 18.70
CA ILE A 444 -16.31 -4.55 18.04
C ILE A 444 -17.81 -4.70 17.74
N SER A 445 -18.15 -4.84 16.45
CA SER A 445 -19.50 -5.07 15.95
C SER A 445 -19.84 -6.55 15.85
N GLY A 446 -18.85 -7.41 15.73
CA GLY A 446 -19.03 -8.87 15.69
C GLY A 446 -17.70 -9.62 15.73
N GLU A 447 -17.79 -10.89 16.09
CA GLU A 447 -16.72 -11.88 16.00
C GLU A 447 -17.19 -12.98 15.04
N VAL A 448 -16.35 -13.34 14.07
CA VAL A 448 -16.65 -14.33 13.03
C VAL A 448 -15.61 -15.45 13.08
N GLY A 449 -16.06 -16.69 13.32
CA GLY A 449 -15.23 -17.87 13.33
C GLY A 449 -14.86 -18.33 11.91
N LYS A 450 -13.85 -19.22 11.78
CA LYS A 450 -13.29 -19.68 10.51
C LYS A 450 -14.35 -20.20 9.53
N ASP A 451 -15.30 -20.96 10.03
CA ASP A 451 -16.33 -21.65 9.20
C ASP A 451 -17.38 -20.67 8.64
N GLU A 452 -17.53 -19.49 9.26
CA GLU A 452 -18.49 -18.45 8.87
C GLU A 452 -17.82 -17.28 8.14
N LEU A 453 -16.49 -17.32 7.97
CA LEU A 453 -15.75 -16.25 7.33
C LEU A 453 -16.08 -16.16 5.84
N SER A 454 -16.77 -15.08 5.47
CA SER A 454 -17.05 -14.69 4.09
C SER A 454 -17.03 -13.17 3.95
N GLU A 455 -16.84 -12.66 2.74
CA GLU A 455 -16.90 -11.23 2.49
C GLU A 455 -18.24 -10.64 2.89
N GLU A 456 -19.34 -11.36 2.59
CA GLU A 456 -20.71 -10.94 2.95
C GLU A 456 -20.88 -10.78 4.46
N THR A 457 -20.40 -11.77 5.25
CA THR A 457 -20.47 -11.74 6.72
C THR A 457 -19.67 -10.56 7.28
N LEU A 458 -18.44 -10.35 6.79
CA LEU A 458 -17.59 -9.26 7.24
C LEU A 458 -18.20 -7.89 6.91
N ILE A 459 -18.75 -7.72 5.69
CA ILE A 459 -19.41 -6.47 5.27
C ILE A 459 -20.64 -6.18 6.16
N LYS A 460 -21.48 -7.17 6.43
CA LYS A 460 -22.65 -7.01 7.32
C LYS A 460 -22.25 -6.40 8.66
N PHE A 461 -21.28 -6.98 9.34
CA PHE A 461 -20.81 -6.45 10.62
C PHE A 461 -20.14 -5.08 10.48
N ALA A 462 -19.35 -4.86 9.42
CA ALA A 462 -18.70 -3.57 9.19
C ALA A 462 -19.70 -2.44 8.90
N MET A 463 -20.83 -2.73 8.26
CA MET A 463 -21.88 -1.78 7.98
C MET A 463 -22.93 -1.72 9.08
N GLY A 464 -23.06 -2.78 9.91
CA GLY A 464 -24.02 -2.89 11.02
C GLY A 464 -25.45 -3.16 10.55
N VAL A 465 -25.60 -4.01 9.55
CA VAL A 465 -26.85 -4.52 9.00
C VAL A 465 -27.01 -5.99 9.32
#